data_ce00c4336c4d6143e9dcf0a78729c18a
#
_entry.id   ce00c4336c4d6143e9dcf0a78729c18a
#
_cell.length_a   1.000
_cell.length_b   1.000
_cell.length_c   1.000
_cell.angle_alpha   90.00
_cell.angle_beta   90.00
_cell.angle_gamma   90.00
#
_symmetry.space_group_name_H-M   'P 1'
#
loop_
_entity.id
_entity.type
_entity.pdbx_description
1 polymer ?
#
loop_
_entity_poly.entity_id
_entity_poly.type
_entity_poly.pdbx_seq_one_letter_code
_entity_poly.pdbx_strand_id
1 'polypeptide(L)'
;MTDIDKIRNFSIIAHIDHGKSTIADRLIQVCGGLSDREMKEQVLDSMDIERERGITIKAQTVRLDYKSKDGNSYVLNLMDTPGHVDFGYEVSRSLSACEGSLLIVDASQGVEAQTLANVYQAIDANHEIVPVLNKIDLPAAEPERVKMQIEEVIGVPADDAIPASAKTGAGIADILEALVTKLPAPVGDKDAPLQALLVDSWYDAYLGVMTLVRVHHGVLKKGMKIRMMATGATHVVERVGVFAPKPVALDQLGPGEIGFINAGVKRVADAKVGDTITEERRPTDKALPGFAPSIPVVFCGLFPVDTNDFTGLRDALEKLSLNDASFSFEAETSAALGFGFRCGFLGLLHMEVIRERLSREFNLELISTAPSVVYQMTLTDGKRLDLHNPADMPEVTRLASIEEPWIKATIMTPDEFLGPVLTLCTERRGEQIDLTYAGNRAMAVYRLPLNEVVFDFYDRLKSITRGYASFDYNIDTYRDGDLVKVSILVNGDPVDALSMIVHRDQAESKGRAICIRLKDLVPRQMFKVALQAAIGGKVIARETIAALRKDVTAKCYGGDISRKKKLLEKQKEGKKKMRQFGKVDIPQNAFFEALKMGDN
;
A
#
# COMPACT_ATOMS: atom_id res chain seq x y z
N MET A 1 4.40 36.39 7.72
CA MET A 1 4.29 36.01 6.30
C MET A 1 5.67 36.09 5.71
N THR A 2 6.17 35.02 5.19
CA THR A 2 7.51 34.95 4.57
C THR A 2 7.48 35.57 3.17
N ASP A 3 8.57 36.19 2.75
CA ASP A 3 8.75 36.62 1.37
C ASP A 3 8.76 35.37 0.46
N ILE A 4 7.96 35.39 -0.59
CA ILE A 4 7.76 34.22 -1.48
C ILE A 4 9.10 33.81 -2.14
N ASP A 5 9.97 34.75 -2.46
CA ASP A 5 11.29 34.46 -3.05
C ASP A 5 12.24 33.70 -2.10
N LYS A 6 11.92 33.72 -0.81
CA LYS A 6 12.68 33.02 0.26
C LYS A 6 12.05 31.70 0.68
N ILE A 7 11.05 31.21 -0.04
CA ILE A 7 10.41 29.90 0.22
C ILE A 7 10.95 28.86 -0.76
N ARG A 8 11.19 27.64 -0.26
CA ARG A 8 11.51 26.46 -1.08
C ARG A 8 10.67 25.30 -0.59
N ASN A 9 9.81 24.78 -1.47
CA ASN A 9 9.00 23.59 -1.18
C ASN A 9 9.61 22.41 -1.93
N PHE A 10 9.96 21.37 -1.22
CA PHE A 10 10.59 20.20 -1.81
C PHE A 10 10.13 18.91 -1.15
N SER A 11 10.10 17.86 -1.95
CA SER A 11 9.89 16.49 -1.52
C SER A 11 11.20 15.72 -1.47
N ILE A 12 11.25 14.66 -0.68
CA ILE A 12 12.36 13.70 -0.74
C ILE A 12 11.85 12.43 -1.40
N ILE A 13 12.48 12.05 -2.50
CA ILE A 13 12.21 10.79 -3.22
C ILE A 13 13.41 9.86 -3.13
N ALA A 14 13.16 8.62 -2.77
CA ALA A 14 14.19 7.60 -2.58
C ALA A 14 13.60 6.21 -2.68
N HIS A 15 14.44 5.21 -2.97
CA HIS A 15 14.10 3.82 -2.72
C HIS A 15 14.10 3.52 -1.21
N ILE A 16 13.43 2.43 -0.82
CA ILE A 16 13.46 1.90 0.55
C ILE A 16 14.93 1.64 0.93
N ASP A 17 15.30 1.95 2.16
CA ASP A 17 16.65 1.80 2.71
C ASP A 17 17.75 2.67 2.08
N HIS A 18 17.48 3.57 1.14
CA HIS A 18 18.46 4.53 0.63
C HIS A 18 18.78 5.67 1.62
N GLY A 19 18.10 5.72 2.77
CA GLY A 19 18.37 6.65 3.86
C GLY A 19 17.56 7.94 3.81
N LYS A 20 16.38 7.92 3.21
CA LYS A 20 15.43 9.03 3.12
C LYS A 20 15.15 9.68 4.47
N SER A 21 14.59 8.92 5.43
CA SER A 21 14.22 9.42 6.76
C SER A 21 15.45 9.89 7.54
N THR A 22 16.61 9.24 7.37
CA THR A 22 17.86 9.66 8.03
C THR A 22 18.38 10.99 7.50
N ILE A 23 18.26 11.27 6.17
CA ILE A 23 18.60 12.60 5.61
C ILE A 23 17.60 13.63 6.11
N ALA A 24 16.30 13.34 6.12
CA ALA A 24 15.29 14.24 6.68
C ALA A 24 15.59 14.63 8.13
N ASP A 25 15.94 13.66 8.97
CA ASP A 25 16.38 13.91 10.37
C ASP A 25 17.57 14.83 10.45
N ARG A 26 18.58 14.66 9.58
CA ARG A 26 19.77 15.54 9.54
C ARG A 26 19.43 16.95 9.11
N LEU A 27 18.54 17.11 8.11
CA LEU A 27 18.10 18.46 7.69
C LEU A 27 17.37 19.17 8.85
N ILE A 28 16.48 18.44 9.56
CA ILE A 28 15.78 18.97 10.74
C ILE A 28 16.78 19.36 11.84
N GLN A 29 17.78 18.53 12.11
CA GLN A 29 18.79 18.78 13.13
C GLN A 29 19.63 20.02 12.80
N VAL A 30 20.15 20.14 11.58
CA VAL A 30 21.00 21.26 11.15
C VAL A 30 20.25 22.57 11.16
N CYS A 31 18.97 22.56 10.77
CA CYS A 31 18.11 23.75 10.82
C CYS A 31 17.59 24.09 12.23
N GLY A 32 17.98 23.32 13.26
CA GLY A 32 17.60 23.61 14.64
C GLY A 32 16.13 23.35 14.97
N GLY A 33 15.44 22.54 14.17
CA GLY A 33 14.03 22.20 14.36
C GLY A 33 13.75 21.45 15.67
N LEU A 34 14.74 20.68 16.17
CA LEU A 34 14.69 19.97 17.44
C LEU A 34 16.04 20.09 18.14
N SER A 35 16.02 20.11 19.47
CA SER A 35 17.24 20.00 20.28
C SER A 35 17.80 18.56 20.23
N ASP A 36 19.11 18.39 20.47
CA ASP A 36 19.76 17.07 20.48
C ASP A 36 19.11 16.09 21.46
N ARG A 37 18.46 16.57 22.53
CA ARG A 37 17.74 15.74 23.51
C ARG A 37 16.36 15.28 23.03
N GLU A 38 15.77 16.02 22.09
CA GLU A 38 14.45 15.73 21.51
C GLU A 38 14.56 14.92 20.21
N MET A 39 15.76 14.90 19.61
CA MET A 39 16.03 14.09 18.44
C MET A 39 15.87 12.60 18.75
N LYS A 40 14.99 11.95 18.03
CA LYS A 40 14.85 10.50 17.95
C LYS A 40 15.16 10.08 16.54
N GLU A 41 15.50 8.85 16.33
CA GLU A 41 15.60 8.31 14.97
C GLU A 41 14.22 8.35 14.31
N GLN A 42 14.18 8.71 13.02
CA GLN A 42 12.97 8.78 12.19
C GLN A 42 11.89 9.68 12.80
N VAL A 43 12.25 10.96 13.02
CA VAL A 43 11.37 11.97 13.66
C VAL A 43 10.05 12.14 12.92
N LEU A 44 10.07 12.03 11.58
CA LEU A 44 8.89 12.18 10.74
C LEU A 44 8.05 10.91 10.65
N ASP A 45 8.62 9.73 10.87
CA ASP A 45 7.87 8.47 10.90
C ASP A 45 7.09 8.37 12.23
N SER A 46 5.85 8.87 12.21
CA SER A 46 5.02 9.04 13.41
C SER A 46 4.39 7.74 13.92
N MET A 47 4.21 6.75 13.05
CA MET A 47 3.61 5.47 13.40
C MET A 47 4.68 4.45 13.84
N ASP A 48 4.35 3.62 14.84
CA ASP A 48 5.25 2.54 15.27
C ASP A 48 5.55 1.56 14.13
N ILE A 49 4.55 1.28 13.30
CA ILE A 49 4.68 0.39 12.13
C ILE A 49 5.65 0.95 11.06
N GLU A 50 5.72 2.27 10.88
CA GLU A 50 6.70 2.91 10.00
C GLU A 50 8.12 2.65 10.49
N ARG A 51 8.37 2.88 11.79
CA ARG A 51 9.67 2.67 12.41
C ARG A 51 10.10 1.20 12.44
N GLU A 52 9.18 0.29 12.74
CA GLU A 52 9.47 -1.15 12.76
C GLU A 52 9.79 -1.71 11.38
N ARG A 53 9.09 -1.23 10.35
CA ARG A 53 9.28 -1.69 8.97
C ARG A 53 10.34 -0.90 8.19
N GLY A 54 10.80 0.24 8.73
CA GLY A 54 11.75 1.13 8.07
C GLY A 54 11.19 1.80 6.81
N ILE A 55 9.87 2.01 6.73
CA ILE A 55 9.19 2.60 5.59
C ILE A 55 8.32 3.77 6.02
N THR A 56 8.27 4.83 5.23
CA THR A 56 7.28 5.89 5.38
C THR A 56 5.98 5.45 4.70
N ILE A 57 4.87 5.50 5.44
CA ILE A 57 3.53 5.12 4.97
C ILE A 57 2.75 6.38 4.62
N LYS A 58 2.75 7.37 5.53
CA LYS A 58 2.03 8.63 5.34
C LYS A 58 3.00 9.78 5.15
N ALA A 59 2.72 10.62 4.15
CA ALA A 59 3.50 11.82 3.91
C ALA A 59 3.42 12.77 5.12
N GLN A 60 4.58 13.27 5.55
CA GLN A 60 4.71 14.23 6.63
C GLN A 60 5.32 15.53 6.08
N THR A 61 4.95 16.66 6.68
CA THR A 61 5.52 17.96 6.30
C THR A 61 6.19 18.61 7.48
N VAL A 62 7.32 19.27 7.22
CA VAL A 62 8.01 20.09 8.21
C VAL A 62 8.55 21.37 7.60
N ARG A 63 8.33 22.47 8.29
CA ARG A 63 8.93 23.76 7.98
C ARG A 63 10.25 23.91 8.72
N LEU A 64 11.29 24.25 7.99
CA LEU A 64 12.64 24.48 8.48
C LEU A 64 13.06 25.92 8.15
N ASP A 65 13.60 26.63 9.14
CA ASP A 65 14.19 27.96 8.91
C ASP A 65 15.71 27.76 8.72
N TYR A 66 16.22 28.18 7.56
CA TYR A 66 17.62 27.99 7.18
C TYR A 66 18.29 29.31 6.86
N LYS A 67 19.47 29.56 7.46
CA LYS A 67 20.32 30.68 7.13
C LYS A 67 21.40 30.23 6.14
N SER A 68 21.26 30.64 4.88
CA SER A 68 22.19 30.30 3.80
C SER A 68 23.50 31.11 3.88
N LYS A 69 24.52 30.59 3.18
CA LYS A 69 25.84 31.22 3.02
C LYS A 69 25.74 32.60 2.37
N ASP A 70 24.68 32.91 1.64
CA ASP A 70 24.40 34.23 1.06
C ASP A 70 24.00 35.30 2.11
N GLY A 71 23.82 34.89 3.36
CA GLY A 71 23.41 35.71 4.50
C GLY A 71 21.91 35.89 4.67
N ASN A 72 21.09 35.39 3.73
CA ASN A 72 19.64 35.43 3.80
C ASN A 72 19.08 34.27 4.62
N SER A 73 17.88 34.48 5.17
CA SER A 73 17.09 33.43 5.81
C SER A 73 16.03 32.90 4.83
N TYR A 74 15.96 31.59 4.68
CA TYR A 74 15.01 30.89 3.84
C TYR A 74 14.09 30.02 4.68
N VAL A 75 12.87 29.81 4.19
CA VAL A 75 11.92 28.83 4.69
C VAL A 75 11.93 27.64 3.75
N LEU A 76 12.32 26.50 4.27
CA LEU A 76 12.35 25.23 3.56
C LEU A 76 11.17 24.38 4.05
N ASN A 77 10.20 24.13 3.19
CA ASN A 77 9.11 23.22 3.49
C ASN A 77 9.45 21.84 2.92
N LEU A 78 9.80 20.92 3.80
CA LEU A 78 10.09 19.54 3.46
C LEU A 78 8.78 18.74 3.47
N MET A 79 8.53 17.98 2.40
CA MET A 79 7.50 16.96 2.31
C MET A 79 8.18 15.59 2.26
N ASP A 80 8.08 14.82 3.35
CA ASP A 80 8.61 13.45 3.38
C ASP A 80 7.60 12.52 2.72
N THR A 81 7.98 11.85 1.63
CA THR A 81 7.08 11.04 0.79
C THR A 81 7.32 9.56 0.99
N PRO A 82 6.29 8.70 0.94
CA PRO A 82 6.48 7.27 0.87
C PRO A 82 7.36 6.86 -0.31
N GLY A 83 8.11 5.76 -0.14
CA GLY A 83 8.96 5.23 -1.23
C GLY A 83 8.31 4.08 -2.01
N HIS A 84 7.27 3.44 -1.48
CA HIS A 84 6.68 2.21 -2.02
C HIS A 84 5.54 2.51 -3.01
N VAL A 85 5.45 1.69 -4.08
CA VAL A 85 4.44 1.84 -5.14
C VAL A 85 2.99 1.87 -4.64
N ASP A 86 2.65 1.08 -3.63
CA ASP A 86 1.31 1.05 -3.04
C ASP A 86 0.87 2.41 -2.49
N PHE A 87 1.81 3.29 -2.21
CA PHE A 87 1.56 4.65 -1.71
C PHE A 87 1.78 5.73 -2.79
N GLY A 88 1.81 5.37 -4.06
CA GLY A 88 2.01 6.31 -5.18
C GLY A 88 1.01 7.47 -5.19
N TYR A 89 -0.18 7.28 -4.65
CA TYR A 89 -1.17 8.34 -4.47
C TYR A 89 -0.72 9.41 -3.44
N GLU A 90 -0.12 8.99 -2.33
CA GLU A 90 0.49 9.90 -1.34
C GLU A 90 1.68 10.65 -1.93
N VAL A 91 2.50 9.96 -2.75
CA VAL A 91 3.63 10.57 -3.48
C VAL A 91 3.11 11.67 -4.40
N SER A 92 2.14 11.39 -5.25
CA SER A 92 1.56 12.36 -6.20
C SER A 92 1.01 13.61 -5.51
N ARG A 93 0.34 13.47 -4.36
CA ARG A 93 -0.17 14.61 -3.57
C ARG A 93 0.96 15.47 -3.02
N SER A 94 1.98 14.83 -2.47
CA SER A 94 3.14 15.52 -1.89
C SER A 94 3.91 16.28 -2.96
N LEU A 95 4.12 15.66 -4.11
CA LEU A 95 4.75 16.32 -5.26
C LEU A 95 3.96 17.55 -5.71
N SER A 96 2.64 17.48 -5.78
CA SER A 96 1.80 18.62 -6.18
C SER A 96 1.89 19.84 -5.23
N ALA A 97 2.43 19.66 -4.04
CA ALA A 97 2.65 20.74 -3.08
C ALA A 97 4.06 21.35 -3.15
N CYS A 98 4.93 20.86 -4.04
CA CYS A 98 6.33 21.24 -4.11
C CYS A 98 6.73 21.75 -5.50
N GLU A 99 7.85 22.46 -5.58
CA GLU A 99 8.50 22.91 -6.81
C GLU A 99 9.71 22.07 -7.16
N GLY A 100 10.20 21.23 -6.25
CA GLY A 100 11.37 20.39 -6.51
C GLY A 100 11.42 19.16 -5.66
N SER A 101 12.36 18.26 -6.03
CA SER A 101 12.57 16.99 -5.35
C SER A 101 14.04 16.73 -5.09
N LEU A 102 14.36 16.30 -3.88
CA LEU A 102 15.66 15.77 -3.51
C LEU A 102 15.68 14.27 -3.83
N LEU A 103 16.43 13.89 -4.86
CA LEU A 103 16.57 12.49 -5.28
C LEU A 103 17.73 11.85 -4.50
N ILE A 104 17.41 10.93 -3.59
CA ILE A 104 18.43 10.23 -2.81
C ILE A 104 18.68 8.85 -3.40
N VAL A 105 19.94 8.60 -3.77
CA VAL A 105 20.39 7.31 -4.27
C VAL A 105 21.53 6.79 -3.39
N ASP A 106 21.45 5.53 -2.98
CA ASP A 106 22.53 4.85 -2.26
C ASP A 106 23.73 4.65 -3.17
N ALA A 107 24.89 5.21 -2.80
CA ALA A 107 26.12 5.14 -3.59
C ALA A 107 26.68 3.72 -3.73
N SER A 108 26.22 2.76 -2.93
CA SER A 108 26.61 1.35 -3.03
C SER A 108 25.65 0.50 -3.87
N GLN A 109 24.34 0.78 -3.79
CA GLN A 109 23.30 0.02 -4.49
C GLN A 109 22.99 0.60 -5.88
N GLY A 110 22.95 1.92 -6.02
CA GLY A 110 22.61 2.61 -7.26
C GLY A 110 21.12 2.79 -7.47
N VAL A 111 20.72 2.98 -8.74
CA VAL A 111 19.32 3.22 -9.12
C VAL A 111 18.49 1.93 -8.99
N GLU A 112 17.30 2.05 -8.43
CA GLU A 112 16.33 0.98 -8.20
C GLU A 112 15.00 1.27 -8.91
N ALA A 113 14.14 0.26 -9.11
CA ALA A 113 12.88 0.41 -9.86
C ALA A 113 11.94 1.49 -9.28
N GLN A 114 11.81 1.55 -7.96
CA GLN A 114 11.00 2.56 -7.29
C GLN A 114 11.57 3.98 -7.44
N THR A 115 12.90 4.10 -7.52
CA THR A 115 13.57 5.38 -7.82
C THR A 115 13.09 5.92 -9.15
N LEU A 116 13.07 5.08 -10.19
CA LEU A 116 12.59 5.45 -11.52
C LEU A 116 11.15 5.94 -11.50
N ALA A 117 10.25 5.16 -10.89
CA ALA A 117 8.83 5.49 -10.85
C ALA A 117 8.58 6.84 -10.17
N ASN A 118 9.20 7.07 -9.00
CA ASN A 118 9.04 8.31 -8.26
C ASN A 118 9.65 9.52 -8.97
N VAL A 119 10.79 9.33 -9.65
CA VAL A 119 11.42 10.43 -10.42
C VAL A 119 10.58 10.80 -11.63
N TYR A 120 10.01 9.83 -12.36
CA TYR A 120 9.11 10.16 -13.48
C TYR A 120 7.87 10.92 -13.01
N GLN A 121 7.28 10.55 -11.85
CA GLN A 121 6.18 11.35 -11.28
C GLN A 121 6.61 12.80 -10.95
N ALA A 122 7.84 12.98 -10.44
CA ALA A 122 8.37 14.31 -10.15
C ALA A 122 8.62 15.13 -11.44
N ILE A 123 9.13 14.49 -12.51
CA ILE A 123 9.32 15.10 -13.82
C ILE A 123 7.96 15.51 -14.42
N ASP A 124 6.96 14.64 -14.36
CA ASP A 124 5.59 14.92 -14.83
C ASP A 124 4.94 16.08 -14.05
N ALA A 125 5.33 16.25 -12.78
CA ALA A 125 4.95 17.39 -11.95
C ALA A 125 5.79 18.66 -12.20
N ASN A 126 6.72 18.65 -13.16
CA ASN A 126 7.67 19.72 -13.50
C ASN A 126 8.59 20.12 -12.34
N HIS A 127 9.03 19.17 -11.54
CA HIS A 127 9.98 19.44 -10.45
C HIS A 127 11.40 19.63 -10.95
N GLU A 128 12.11 20.57 -10.33
CA GLU A 128 13.57 20.59 -10.36
C GLU A 128 14.10 19.47 -9.47
N ILE A 129 14.98 18.63 -10.01
CA ILE A 129 15.50 17.45 -9.32
C ILE A 129 16.94 17.71 -8.89
N VAL A 130 17.21 17.56 -7.59
CA VAL A 130 18.54 17.66 -7.02
C VAL A 130 19.03 16.26 -6.60
N PRO A 131 19.96 15.64 -7.35
CA PRO A 131 20.46 14.32 -7.02
C PRO A 131 21.45 14.37 -5.86
N VAL A 132 21.32 13.39 -4.94
CA VAL A 132 22.18 13.17 -3.77
C VAL A 132 22.62 11.73 -3.73
N LEU A 133 23.91 11.49 -3.64
CA LEU A 133 24.53 10.19 -3.48
C LEU A 133 24.79 9.94 -1.99
N ASN A 134 23.89 9.17 -1.36
CA ASN A 134 23.99 8.90 0.07
C ASN A 134 24.86 7.67 0.36
N LYS A 135 25.26 7.53 1.63
CA LYS A 135 26.05 6.42 2.16
C LYS A 135 27.47 6.33 1.55
N ILE A 136 28.07 7.47 1.22
CA ILE A 136 29.46 7.53 0.72
C ILE A 136 30.50 7.03 1.75
N ASP A 137 30.10 6.89 3.00
CA ASP A 137 30.92 6.33 4.08
C ASP A 137 31.11 4.80 3.98
N LEU A 138 30.33 4.12 3.16
CA LEU A 138 30.43 2.69 2.97
C LEU A 138 31.63 2.32 2.08
N PRO A 139 32.40 1.25 2.40
CA PRO A 139 33.50 0.80 1.56
C PRO A 139 33.11 0.37 0.15
N ALA A 140 31.85 -0.02 -0.03
CA ALA A 140 31.28 -0.43 -1.31
C ALA A 140 30.66 0.74 -2.10
N ALA A 141 30.79 1.98 -1.64
CA ALA A 141 30.26 3.14 -2.33
C ALA A 141 31.05 3.44 -3.62
N GLU A 142 30.33 3.57 -4.74
CA GLU A 142 30.89 3.87 -6.07
C GLU A 142 30.17 5.10 -6.68
N PRO A 143 30.43 6.31 -6.18
CA PRO A 143 29.68 7.51 -6.57
C PRO A 143 29.68 7.76 -8.09
N GLU A 144 30.81 7.63 -8.76
CA GLU A 144 30.92 7.90 -10.20
C GLU A 144 30.12 6.89 -11.05
N ARG A 145 30.08 5.62 -10.64
CA ARG A 145 29.22 4.62 -11.28
C ARG A 145 27.73 5.00 -11.13
N VAL A 146 27.34 5.45 -9.94
CA VAL A 146 25.93 5.78 -9.65
C VAL A 146 25.52 7.07 -10.38
N LYS A 147 26.41 8.06 -10.56
CA LYS A 147 26.14 9.23 -11.41
C LYS A 147 25.81 8.80 -12.84
N MET A 148 26.65 7.96 -13.44
CA MET A 148 26.38 7.44 -14.79
C MET A 148 25.04 6.71 -14.87
N GLN A 149 24.69 5.91 -13.86
CA GLN A 149 23.38 5.24 -13.82
C GLN A 149 22.21 6.23 -13.75
N ILE A 150 22.33 7.30 -12.98
CA ILE A 150 21.28 8.35 -12.92
C ILE A 150 21.09 8.97 -14.30
N GLU A 151 22.16 9.30 -15.00
CA GLU A 151 22.10 9.89 -16.34
C GLU A 151 21.58 8.92 -17.40
N GLU A 152 22.11 7.71 -17.45
CA GLU A 152 21.76 6.74 -18.48
C GLU A 152 20.34 6.14 -18.30
N VAL A 153 19.95 5.88 -17.04
CA VAL A 153 18.68 5.16 -16.74
C VAL A 153 17.53 6.14 -16.51
N ILE A 154 17.80 7.25 -15.82
CA ILE A 154 16.76 8.22 -15.45
C ILE A 154 16.72 9.38 -16.45
N GLY A 155 17.86 9.77 -17.01
CA GLY A 155 17.99 10.92 -17.89
C GLY A 155 18.12 12.27 -17.15
N VAL A 156 18.41 12.26 -15.85
CA VAL A 156 18.63 13.46 -15.03
C VAL A 156 20.13 13.73 -14.97
N PRO A 157 20.61 14.97 -15.25
CA PRO A 157 22.01 15.33 -15.10
C PRO A 157 22.52 15.06 -13.68
N ALA A 158 23.63 14.37 -13.53
CA ALA A 158 24.17 13.95 -12.24
C ALA A 158 25.64 14.34 -12.00
N ASP A 159 26.26 15.08 -12.93
CA ASP A 159 27.65 15.58 -12.78
C ASP A 159 27.87 16.29 -11.46
N ASP A 160 26.89 17.11 -11.05
CA ASP A 160 26.90 17.90 -9.83
C ASP A 160 26.07 17.27 -8.69
N ALA A 161 25.84 15.94 -8.76
CA ALA A 161 25.22 15.20 -7.68
C ALA A 161 26.00 15.33 -6.37
N ILE A 162 25.31 15.56 -5.27
CA ILE A 162 25.91 15.89 -3.98
C ILE A 162 26.29 14.61 -3.24
N PRO A 163 27.59 14.36 -2.98
CA PRO A 163 28.00 13.24 -2.16
C PRO A 163 27.67 13.50 -0.69
N ALA A 164 26.96 12.57 -0.03
CA ALA A 164 26.50 12.73 1.33
C ALA A 164 26.57 11.43 2.14
N SER A 165 26.63 11.57 3.45
CA SER A 165 26.41 10.50 4.40
C SER A 165 25.50 10.98 5.51
N ALA A 166 24.26 10.53 5.51
CA ALA A 166 23.31 10.83 6.58
C ALA A 166 23.80 10.33 7.95
N LYS A 167 24.56 9.22 7.96
CA LYS A 167 25.15 8.65 9.17
C LYS A 167 26.18 9.58 9.81
N THR A 168 27.12 10.10 9.03
CA THR A 168 28.22 10.93 9.51
C THR A 168 27.90 12.43 9.51
N GLY A 169 26.88 12.87 8.78
CA GLY A 169 26.51 14.27 8.57
C GLY A 169 27.27 14.94 7.42
N ALA A 170 28.14 14.21 6.71
CA ALA A 170 28.88 14.78 5.57
C ALA A 170 27.92 15.17 4.43
N GLY A 171 28.17 16.30 3.78
CA GLY A 171 27.39 16.79 2.63
C GLY A 171 26.03 17.40 2.97
N ILE A 172 25.55 17.36 4.22
CA ILE A 172 24.22 17.88 4.59
C ILE A 172 24.13 19.41 4.38
N ALA A 173 25.17 20.15 4.72
CA ALA A 173 25.22 21.60 4.48
C ALA A 173 25.18 21.94 2.98
N ASP A 174 25.80 21.12 2.15
CA ASP A 174 25.81 21.32 0.70
C ASP A 174 24.44 20.97 0.08
N ILE A 175 23.71 20.00 0.63
CA ILE A 175 22.32 19.73 0.28
C ILE A 175 21.45 20.95 0.58
N LEU A 176 21.55 21.56 1.77
CA LEU A 176 20.79 22.75 2.15
C LEU A 176 21.08 23.95 1.23
N GLU A 177 22.34 24.17 0.87
CA GLU A 177 22.71 25.25 -0.09
C GLU A 177 22.18 24.93 -1.51
N ALA A 178 22.23 23.69 -1.94
CA ALA A 178 21.68 23.30 -3.24
C ALA A 178 20.16 23.50 -3.31
N LEU A 179 19.44 23.17 -2.24
CA LEU A 179 17.99 23.43 -2.15
C LEU A 179 17.67 24.93 -2.32
N VAL A 180 18.46 25.80 -1.71
CA VAL A 180 18.28 27.26 -1.82
C VAL A 180 18.62 27.78 -3.23
N THR A 181 19.71 27.26 -3.83
CA THR A 181 20.26 27.82 -5.08
C THR A 181 19.66 27.22 -6.34
N LYS A 182 19.30 25.93 -6.33
CA LYS A 182 18.80 25.22 -7.50
C LYS A 182 17.27 25.21 -7.57
N LEU A 183 16.57 25.08 -6.44
CA LEU A 183 15.11 25.01 -6.49
C LEU A 183 14.50 26.38 -6.77
N PRO A 184 13.47 26.46 -7.63
CA PRO A 184 12.74 27.67 -7.86
C PRO A 184 11.91 28.08 -6.63
N ALA A 185 11.67 29.37 -6.48
CA ALA A 185 10.70 29.88 -5.52
C ALA A 185 9.27 29.58 -6.03
N PRO A 186 8.29 29.37 -5.14
CA PRO A 186 6.91 29.26 -5.55
C PRO A 186 6.41 30.56 -6.21
N VAL A 187 5.41 30.41 -7.07
CA VAL A 187 4.77 31.54 -7.72
C VAL A 187 3.42 31.82 -7.09
N GLY A 188 3.11 33.08 -6.80
CA GLY A 188 1.83 33.47 -6.24
C GLY A 188 1.68 34.97 -6.02
N ASP A 189 0.42 35.44 -5.95
CA ASP A 189 0.07 36.82 -5.71
C ASP A 189 -0.75 36.94 -4.41
N LYS A 190 -0.24 37.68 -3.42
CA LYS A 190 -0.89 37.88 -2.11
C LYS A 190 -2.19 38.71 -2.19
N ASP A 191 -2.32 39.54 -3.21
CA ASP A 191 -3.44 40.46 -3.39
C ASP A 191 -4.57 39.86 -4.24
N ALA A 192 -4.33 38.69 -4.83
CA ALA A 192 -5.34 37.90 -5.55
C ALA A 192 -6.38 37.26 -4.58
N PRO A 193 -7.55 36.80 -5.07
CA PRO A 193 -8.44 35.98 -4.30
C PRO A 193 -7.76 34.73 -3.74
N LEU A 194 -8.14 34.29 -2.54
CA LEU A 194 -7.58 33.10 -1.93
C LEU A 194 -7.80 31.89 -2.83
N GLN A 195 -6.71 31.20 -3.11
CA GLN A 195 -6.68 29.93 -3.81
C GLN A 195 -5.67 29.02 -3.11
N ALA A 196 -6.15 28.05 -2.33
CA ALA A 196 -5.33 27.10 -1.62
C ALA A 196 -5.73 25.68 -1.98
N LEU A 197 -4.74 24.81 -2.20
CA LEU A 197 -4.92 23.38 -2.46
C LEU A 197 -5.03 22.64 -1.13
N LEU A 198 -6.06 21.82 -0.98
CA LEU A 198 -6.18 20.87 0.11
C LEU A 198 -5.34 19.63 -0.23
N VAL A 199 -4.16 19.52 0.38
CA VAL A 199 -3.19 18.47 0.07
C VAL A 199 -3.51 17.17 0.79
N ASP A 200 -3.86 17.25 2.09
CA ASP A 200 -4.23 16.10 2.91
C ASP A 200 -5.21 16.48 4.01
N SER A 201 -5.87 15.49 4.60
CA SER A 201 -6.75 15.69 5.75
C SER A 201 -6.65 14.50 6.71
N TRP A 202 -6.78 14.78 8.00
CA TRP A 202 -6.81 13.75 9.04
C TRP A 202 -7.72 14.17 10.19
N TYR A 203 -8.13 13.20 10.96
CA TYR A 203 -8.93 13.41 12.15
C TYR A 203 -8.05 13.41 13.40
N ASP A 204 -8.10 14.50 14.13
CA ASP A 204 -7.51 14.62 15.47
C ASP A 204 -8.61 14.50 16.53
N ALA A 205 -8.37 13.68 17.55
CA ALA A 205 -9.39 13.39 18.59
C ALA A 205 -9.80 14.64 19.41
N TYR A 206 -8.95 15.66 19.47
CA TYR A 206 -9.18 16.89 20.23
C TYR A 206 -9.57 18.07 19.36
N LEU A 207 -9.04 18.13 18.15
CA LEU A 207 -9.19 19.28 17.25
C LEU A 207 -10.20 19.03 16.12
N GLY A 208 -10.66 17.79 15.96
CA GLY A 208 -11.52 17.39 14.84
C GLY A 208 -10.76 17.25 13.53
N VAL A 209 -11.39 17.59 12.41
CA VAL A 209 -10.75 17.48 11.09
C VAL A 209 -9.72 18.57 10.90
N MET A 210 -8.48 18.15 10.72
CA MET A 210 -7.33 18.98 10.35
C MET A 210 -7.08 18.81 8.86
N THR A 211 -6.72 19.91 8.19
CA THR A 211 -6.38 19.87 6.75
C THR A 211 -5.03 20.48 6.51
N LEU A 212 -4.18 19.79 5.74
CA LEU A 212 -2.93 20.31 5.20
C LEU A 212 -3.24 21.08 3.93
N VAL A 213 -2.78 22.31 3.86
CA VAL A 213 -3.04 23.19 2.72
C VAL A 213 -1.77 23.81 2.18
N ARG A 214 -1.69 24.00 0.86
CA ARG A 214 -0.74 24.85 0.19
C ARG A 214 -1.45 26.06 -0.37
N VAL A 215 -1.03 27.25 0.01
CA VAL A 215 -1.56 28.50 -0.53
C VAL A 215 -0.87 28.83 -1.85
N HIS A 216 -1.65 28.95 -2.95
CA HIS A 216 -1.14 29.37 -4.26
C HIS A 216 -1.28 30.89 -4.43
N HIS A 217 -2.45 31.43 -4.15
CA HIS A 217 -2.74 32.85 -4.23
C HIS A 217 -3.52 33.34 -3.03
N GLY A 218 -3.44 34.64 -2.77
CA GLY A 218 -4.14 35.26 -1.65
C GLY A 218 -3.53 34.92 -0.29
N VAL A 219 -4.24 35.20 0.77
CA VAL A 219 -3.80 34.96 2.15
C VAL A 219 -4.90 34.28 2.93
N LEU A 220 -4.57 33.14 3.52
CA LEU A 220 -5.44 32.38 4.41
C LEU A 220 -5.24 32.86 5.86
N LYS A 221 -6.31 33.29 6.53
CA LYS A 221 -6.23 33.89 7.87
C LYS A 221 -7.14 33.18 8.87
N LYS A 222 -6.73 33.18 10.13
CA LYS A 222 -7.60 32.82 11.25
C LYS A 222 -8.85 33.70 11.27
N GLY A 223 -10.02 33.12 11.50
CA GLY A 223 -11.33 33.81 11.49
C GLY A 223 -11.93 34.03 10.10
N MET A 224 -11.22 33.70 9.02
CA MET A 224 -11.73 33.81 7.65
C MET A 224 -12.82 32.78 7.40
N LYS A 225 -13.88 33.20 6.71
CA LYS A 225 -14.89 32.26 6.21
C LYS A 225 -14.47 31.75 4.84
N ILE A 226 -14.22 30.47 4.76
CA ILE A 226 -13.73 29.77 3.56
C ILE A 226 -14.84 28.91 2.95
N ARG A 227 -14.70 28.63 1.66
CA ARG A 227 -15.57 27.74 0.90
C ARG A 227 -14.73 26.69 0.19
N MET A 228 -15.14 25.45 0.32
CA MET A 228 -14.63 24.31 -0.45
C MET A 228 -15.29 24.33 -1.83
N MET A 229 -14.51 24.38 -2.91
CA MET A 229 -15.09 24.60 -4.25
C MET A 229 -15.81 23.36 -4.78
N ALA A 230 -15.30 22.15 -4.51
CA ALA A 230 -15.89 20.90 -5.00
C ALA A 230 -17.20 20.55 -4.26
N THR A 231 -17.24 20.74 -2.94
CA THR A 231 -18.39 20.36 -2.12
C THR A 231 -19.36 21.52 -1.89
N GLY A 232 -18.90 22.76 -2.10
CA GLY A 232 -19.66 23.98 -1.78
C GLY A 232 -19.80 24.27 -0.29
N ALA A 233 -19.23 23.42 0.57
CA ALA A 233 -19.30 23.59 2.03
C ALA A 233 -18.53 24.83 2.49
N THR A 234 -19.11 25.55 3.47
CA THR A 234 -18.50 26.75 4.03
C THR A 234 -18.16 26.55 5.50
N HIS A 235 -16.97 27.00 5.88
CA HIS A 235 -16.43 26.82 7.23
C HIS A 235 -15.71 28.11 7.69
N VAL A 236 -15.52 28.25 8.99
CA VAL A 236 -14.74 29.34 9.57
C VAL A 236 -13.39 28.78 10.04
N VAL A 237 -12.29 29.38 9.61
CA VAL A 237 -10.95 28.98 10.02
C VAL A 237 -10.72 29.33 11.49
N GLU A 238 -10.65 28.33 12.34
CA GLU A 238 -10.46 28.48 13.78
C GLU A 238 -8.98 28.57 14.13
N ARG A 239 -8.15 27.78 13.44
CA ARG A 239 -6.70 27.72 13.67
C ARG A 239 -5.96 27.65 12.33
N VAL A 240 -4.80 28.29 12.32
CA VAL A 240 -3.80 28.24 11.24
C VAL A 240 -2.46 27.94 11.88
N GLY A 241 -1.63 27.14 11.24
CA GLY A 241 -0.30 26.83 11.75
C GLY A 241 0.57 26.04 10.77
N VAL A 242 1.78 25.74 11.22
CA VAL A 242 2.78 24.95 10.49
C VAL A 242 3.36 23.88 11.41
N PHE A 243 3.97 22.86 10.85
CA PHE A 243 4.74 21.87 11.60
C PHE A 243 6.23 22.23 11.55
N ALA A 244 6.83 22.58 12.70
CA ALA A 244 8.23 22.94 12.83
C ALA A 244 8.95 22.17 13.98
N PRO A 245 9.24 20.88 13.91
CA PRO A 245 8.41 19.72 13.58
C PRO A 245 7.11 19.60 14.39
N LYS A 246 7.07 20.27 15.57
CA LYS A 246 5.85 20.35 16.39
C LYS A 246 4.88 21.37 15.79
N PRO A 247 3.58 21.24 16.02
CA PRO A 247 2.60 22.22 15.54
C PRO A 247 2.87 23.60 16.16
N VAL A 248 3.05 24.62 15.32
CA VAL A 248 3.21 26.02 15.70
C VAL A 248 2.05 26.82 15.14
N ALA A 249 1.31 27.52 16.00
CA ALA A 249 0.20 28.36 15.59
C ALA A 249 0.70 29.62 14.90
N LEU A 250 0.03 30.00 13.79
CA LEU A 250 0.23 31.23 13.06
C LEU A 250 -1.09 31.98 12.91
N ASP A 251 -1.02 33.28 12.61
CA ASP A 251 -2.23 34.06 12.32
C ASP A 251 -2.68 33.91 10.87
N GLN A 252 -1.74 33.62 9.95
CA GLN A 252 -2.01 33.52 8.52
C GLN A 252 -0.97 32.70 7.77
N LEU A 253 -1.34 32.22 6.58
CA LEU A 253 -0.47 31.64 5.56
C LEU A 253 -0.58 32.48 4.27
N GLY A 254 0.56 32.81 3.67
CA GLY A 254 0.65 33.51 2.40
C GLY A 254 0.95 32.62 1.21
N PRO A 255 1.04 33.17 -0.01
CA PRO A 255 1.37 32.41 -1.20
C PRO A 255 2.68 31.64 -1.05
N GLY A 256 2.71 30.40 -1.51
CA GLY A 256 3.84 29.47 -1.40
C GLY A 256 3.98 28.77 -0.05
N GLU A 257 3.31 29.24 1.00
CA GLU A 257 3.41 28.60 2.32
C GLU A 257 2.56 27.33 2.39
N ILE A 258 3.10 26.31 3.04
CA ILE A 258 2.44 25.03 3.38
C ILE A 258 2.16 25.04 4.88
N GLY A 259 0.95 24.71 5.27
CA GLY A 259 0.57 24.66 6.67
C GLY A 259 -0.74 23.93 6.90
N PHE A 260 -1.16 23.85 8.14
CA PHE A 260 -2.41 23.22 8.51
C PHE A 260 -3.47 24.25 8.93
N ILE A 261 -4.72 23.92 8.70
CA ILE A 261 -5.86 24.64 9.24
C ILE A 261 -6.81 23.68 9.98
N ASN A 262 -7.48 24.24 10.98
CA ASN A 262 -8.71 23.70 11.53
C ASN A 262 -9.84 24.66 11.20
N ALA A 263 -10.87 24.17 10.53
CA ALA A 263 -12.00 24.98 10.10
C ALA A 263 -13.34 24.47 10.63
N GLY A 264 -13.33 23.73 11.75
CA GLY A 264 -14.56 23.18 12.35
C GLY A 264 -15.32 22.22 11.43
N VAL A 265 -14.62 21.57 10.50
CA VAL A 265 -15.21 20.56 9.60
C VAL A 265 -15.62 19.35 10.42
N LYS A 266 -16.90 18.99 10.37
CA LYS A 266 -17.45 17.87 11.15
C LYS A 266 -17.39 16.53 10.41
N ARG A 267 -17.42 16.57 9.08
CA ARG A 267 -17.40 15.38 8.22
C ARG A 267 -16.24 15.49 7.25
N VAL A 268 -15.39 14.49 7.19
CA VAL A 268 -14.26 14.45 6.26
C VAL A 268 -14.74 14.55 4.80
N ALA A 269 -15.92 14.02 4.49
CA ALA A 269 -16.53 14.16 3.17
C ALA A 269 -16.70 15.63 2.71
N ASP A 270 -16.74 16.60 3.64
CA ASP A 270 -16.83 18.02 3.34
C ASP A 270 -15.45 18.64 3.01
N ALA A 271 -14.34 17.95 3.34
CA ALA A 271 -12.96 18.35 3.07
C ALA A 271 -12.26 17.32 2.13
N LYS A 272 -12.73 17.27 0.89
CA LYS A 272 -12.18 16.34 -0.10
C LYS A 272 -10.76 16.71 -0.46
N VAL A 273 -9.85 15.77 -0.33
CA VAL A 273 -8.44 15.94 -0.73
C VAL A 273 -8.36 16.25 -2.23
N GLY A 274 -7.52 17.24 -2.58
CA GLY A 274 -7.45 17.80 -3.94
C GLY A 274 -8.44 18.94 -4.21
N ASP A 275 -9.32 19.28 -3.25
CA ASP A 275 -10.23 20.42 -3.42
C ASP A 275 -9.49 21.76 -3.33
N THR A 276 -10.10 22.79 -3.92
CA THR A 276 -9.66 24.18 -3.82
C THR A 276 -10.41 24.90 -2.73
N ILE A 277 -9.66 25.50 -1.82
CA ILE A 277 -10.20 26.36 -0.77
C ILE A 277 -10.11 27.80 -1.23
N THR A 278 -11.23 28.53 -1.13
CA THR A 278 -11.31 29.96 -1.44
C THR A 278 -12.00 30.75 -0.34
N GLU A 279 -11.87 32.08 -0.35
CA GLU A 279 -12.62 32.95 0.55
C GLU A 279 -14.08 33.04 0.11
N GLU A 280 -15.03 32.91 1.02
CA GLU A 280 -16.47 32.99 0.69
C GLU A 280 -16.87 34.37 0.13
N ARG A 281 -16.29 35.46 0.67
CA ARG A 281 -16.62 36.83 0.27
C ARG A 281 -16.01 37.25 -1.06
N ARG A 282 -14.84 36.72 -1.38
CA ARG A 282 -14.07 37.02 -2.60
C ARG A 282 -13.57 35.69 -3.20
N PRO A 283 -14.46 34.88 -3.74
CA PRO A 283 -14.08 33.56 -4.26
C PRO A 283 -13.22 33.70 -5.53
N THR A 284 -12.33 32.72 -5.73
CA THR A 284 -11.67 32.53 -7.04
C THR A 284 -12.66 31.84 -8.00
N ASP A 285 -12.54 32.17 -9.29
CA ASP A 285 -13.36 31.57 -10.36
C ASP A 285 -12.78 30.24 -10.88
N LYS A 286 -11.51 29.97 -10.59
CA LYS A 286 -10.79 28.77 -11.09
C LYS A 286 -10.42 27.87 -9.94
N ALA A 287 -10.88 26.60 -9.99
CA ALA A 287 -10.33 25.57 -9.15
C ALA A 287 -8.92 25.17 -9.59
N LEU A 288 -8.07 24.80 -8.65
CA LEU A 288 -6.79 24.16 -8.93
C LEU A 288 -7.03 22.77 -9.52
N PRO A 289 -6.08 22.25 -10.32
CA PRO A 289 -6.12 20.83 -10.68
C PRO A 289 -6.18 20.01 -9.40
N GLY A 290 -7.24 19.22 -9.26
CA GLY A 290 -7.37 18.30 -8.14
C GLY A 290 -6.53 17.03 -8.36
N PHE A 291 -6.66 16.08 -7.45
CA PHE A 291 -6.05 14.77 -7.61
C PHE A 291 -7.00 13.79 -8.29
N ALA A 292 -6.46 12.90 -9.12
CA ALA A 292 -7.21 11.76 -9.59
C ALA A 292 -7.65 10.92 -8.39
N PRO A 293 -8.90 10.40 -8.38
CA PRO A 293 -9.33 9.52 -7.30
C PRO A 293 -8.45 8.27 -7.26
N SER A 294 -8.06 7.85 -6.06
CA SER A 294 -7.38 6.57 -5.89
C SER A 294 -8.37 5.44 -6.18
N ILE A 295 -7.94 4.49 -6.99
CA ILE A 295 -8.75 3.31 -7.35
C ILE A 295 -8.14 2.11 -6.65
N PRO A 296 -8.86 1.48 -5.70
CA PRO A 296 -8.39 0.24 -5.10
C PRO A 296 -8.24 -0.86 -6.15
N VAL A 297 -7.16 -1.61 -6.06
CA VAL A 297 -6.82 -2.69 -7.00
C VAL A 297 -6.79 -4.07 -6.35
N VAL A 298 -6.63 -4.13 -5.03
CA VAL A 298 -6.63 -5.35 -4.22
C VAL A 298 -7.81 -5.29 -3.26
N PHE A 299 -8.59 -6.37 -3.20
CA PHE A 299 -9.75 -6.48 -2.32
C PHE A 299 -9.63 -7.70 -1.44
N CYS A 300 -9.98 -7.57 -0.16
CA CYS A 300 -10.20 -8.72 0.72
C CYS A 300 -11.37 -8.47 1.67
N GLY A 301 -11.98 -9.55 2.15
CA GLY A 301 -12.95 -9.49 3.24
C GLY A 301 -12.22 -9.46 4.59
N LEU A 302 -12.61 -8.55 5.48
CA LEU A 302 -12.17 -8.49 6.86
C LEU A 302 -13.33 -8.84 7.78
N PHE A 303 -13.13 -9.89 8.58
CA PHE A 303 -14.16 -10.41 9.48
C PHE A 303 -13.61 -10.42 10.91
N PRO A 304 -14.39 -9.99 11.91
CA PRO A 304 -13.95 -10.09 13.29
C PRO A 304 -13.97 -11.56 13.75
N VAL A 305 -13.00 -11.92 14.58
CA VAL A 305 -12.95 -13.27 15.21
C VAL A 305 -14.15 -13.47 16.12
N ASP A 306 -14.48 -12.49 16.95
CA ASP A 306 -15.72 -12.47 17.73
C ASP A 306 -16.79 -11.67 16.98
N THR A 307 -17.93 -12.28 16.71
CA THR A 307 -19.07 -11.65 16.04
C THR A 307 -19.61 -10.41 16.76
N ASN A 308 -19.38 -10.30 18.07
CA ASN A 308 -19.73 -9.12 18.86
C ASN A 308 -18.91 -7.88 18.46
N ASP A 309 -17.72 -8.06 17.91
CA ASP A 309 -16.82 -6.98 17.50
C ASP A 309 -17.17 -6.36 16.14
N PHE A 310 -18.24 -6.81 15.47
CA PHE A 310 -18.67 -6.26 14.17
C PHE A 310 -18.89 -4.75 14.20
N THR A 311 -19.56 -4.24 15.24
CA THR A 311 -19.78 -2.80 15.40
C THR A 311 -18.46 -2.07 15.64
N GLY A 312 -17.58 -2.64 16.48
CA GLY A 312 -16.25 -2.11 16.73
C GLY A 312 -15.39 -2.04 15.48
N LEU A 313 -15.47 -3.08 14.63
CA LEU A 313 -14.78 -3.11 13.34
C LEU A 313 -15.30 -2.01 12.41
N ARG A 314 -16.62 -1.82 12.30
CA ARG A 314 -17.18 -0.74 11.49
C ARG A 314 -16.66 0.62 11.93
N ASP A 315 -16.73 0.91 13.24
CA ASP A 315 -16.31 2.20 13.78
C ASP A 315 -14.80 2.43 13.59
N ALA A 316 -13.99 1.36 13.66
CA ALA A 316 -12.56 1.41 13.39
C ALA A 316 -12.27 1.69 11.90
N LEU A 317 -12.95 1.00 10.98
CA LEU A 317 -12.83 1.22 9.54
C LEU A 317 -13.26 2.64 9.14
N GLU A 318 -14.34 3.16 9.70
CA GLU A 318 -14.77 4.55 9.52
C GLU A 318 -13.68 5.53 9.97
N LYS A 319 -13.09 5.34 11.14
CA LYS A 319 -11.99 6.18 11.64
C LYS A 319 -10.73 6.09 10.78
N LEU A 320 -10.37 4.89 10.31
CA LEU A 320 -9.22 4.74 9.42
C LEU A 320 -9.45 5.42 8.08
N SER A 321 -10.64 5.30 7.48
CA SER A 321 -10.95 5.93 6.20
C SER A 321 -10.97 7.47 6.27
N LEU A 322 -11.14 8.06 7.47
CA LEU A 322 -10.96 9.49 7.69
C LEU A 322 -9.49 9.93 7.52
N ASN A 323 -8.55 9.05 7.86
CA ASN A 323 -7.12 9.32 7.83
C ASN A 323 -6.45 8.78 6.56
N ASP A 324 -7.15 7.95 5.80
CA ASP A 324 -6.68 7.33 4.56
C ASP A 324 -7.78 7.33 3.51
N ALA A 325 -7.78 8.34 2.66
CA ALA A 325 -8.79 8.51 1.61
C ALA A 325 -8.64 7.50 0.44
N SER A 326 -7.59 6.70 0.42
CA SER A 326 -7.35 5.67 -0.59
C SER A 326 -7.98 4.32 -0.25
N PHE A 327 -8.45 4.17 0.98
CA PHE A 327 -9.08 2.97 1.50
C PHE A 327 -10.61 3.03 1.34
N SER A 328 -11.20 1.95 0.86
CA SER A 328 -12.66 1.81 0.72
C SER A 328 -13.15 0.55 1.43
N PHE A 329 -14.39 0.58 1.94
CA PHE A 329 -15.00 -0.59 2.55
C PHE A 329 -16.53 -0.58 2.38
N GLU A 330 -17.11 -1.77 2.30
CA GLU A 330 -18.55 -2.02 2.22
C GLU A 330 -18.90 -3.26 3.06
N ALA A 331 -20.13 -3.33 3.55
CA ALA A 331 -20.58 -4.45 4.36
C ALA A 331 -20.62 -5.74 3.51
N GLU A 332 -20.08 -6.82 4.06
CA GLU A 332 -20.03 -8.15 3.44
C GLU A 332 -20.57 -9.20 4.41
N THR A 333 -21.21 -10.23 3.86
CA THR A 333 -21.68 -11.37 4.63
C THR A 333 -21.11 -12.65 4.03
N SER A 334 -20.43 -13.46 4.85
CA SER A 334 -19.92 -14.78 4.48
C SER A 334 -20.71 -15.86 5.19
N ALA A 335 -21.09 -16.91 4.48
CA ALA A 335 -21.76 -18.06 5.08
C ALA A 335 -20.87 -18.80 6.10
N ALA A 336 -19.54 -18.73 5.91
CA ALA A 336 -18.56 -19.37 6.77
C ALA A 336 -18.10 -18.48 7.94
N LEU A 337 -17.95 -17.14 7.71
CA LEU A 337 -17.32 -16.21 8.64
C LEU A 337 -18.31 -15.21 9.30
N GLY A 338 -19.57 -15.16 8.84
CA GLY A 338 -20.59 -14.27 9.36
C GLY A 338 -20.52 -12.86 8.74
N PHE A 339 -20.73 -11.83 9.55
CA PHE A 339 -20.74 -10.44 9.12
C PHE A 339 -19.35 -9.82 9.18
N GLY A 340 -18.97 -9.09 8.13
CA GLY A 340 -17.69 -8.41 8.00
C GLY A 340 -17.76 -7.28 6.98
N PHE A 341 -16.61 -6.91 6.45
CA PHE A 341 -16.50 -5.84 5.45
C PHE A 341 -15.60 -6.28 4.31
N ARG A 342 -16.03 -5.99 3.08
CA ARG A 342 -15.19 -6.04 1.89
C ARG A 342 -14.40 -4.74 1.81
N CYS A 343 -13.09 -4.86 1.85
CA CYS A 343 -12.19 -3.71 1.87
C CYS A 343 -11.36 -3.66 0.59
N GLY A 344 -11.20 -2.46 0.04
CA GLY A 344 -10.38 -2.17 -1.14
C GLY A 344 -9.11 -1.41 -0.76
N PHE A 345 -7.97 -1.83 -1.32
CA PHE A 345 -6.63 -1.34 -1.01
C PHE A 345 -5.86 -1.02 -2.29
N LEU A 346 -4.88 -0.13 -2.19
CA LEU A 346 -4.00 0.24 -3.32
C LEU A 346 -3.04 -0.90 -3.71
N GLY A 347 -2.69 -1.77 -2.77
CA GLY A 347 -1.79 -2.89 -2.98
C GLY A 347 -1.71 -3.78 -1.73
N LEU A 348 -0.80 -4.75 -1.76
CA LEU A 348 -0.63 -5.71 -0.66
C LEU A 348 -0.08 -5.10 0.61
N LEU A 349 0.95 -4.27 0.47
CA LEU A 349 1.56 -3.61 1.63
C LEU A 349 0.54 -2.68 2.30
N HIS A 350 -0.26 -1.96 1.51
CA HIS A 350 -1.35 -1.14 2.04
C HIS A 350 -2.37 -1.99 2.82
N MET A 351 -2.78 -3.16 2.28
CA MET A 351 -3.66 -4.10 2.97
C MET A 351 -3.07 -4.59 4.30
N GLU A 352 -1.79 -4.97 4.31
CA GLU A 352 -1.11 -5.41 5.53
C GLU A 352 -1.04 -4.31 6.58
N VAL A 353 -0.71 -3.08 6.19
CA VAL A 353 -0.64 -1.93 7.07
C VAL A 353 -1.99 -1.64 7.71
N ILE A 354 -3.07 -1.59 6.92
CA ILE A 354 -4.42 -1.35 7.45
C ILE A 354 -4.84 -2.46 8.42
N ARG A 355 -4.58 -3.73 8.10
CA ARG A 355 -4.88 -4.85 8.98
C ARG A 355 -4.10 -4.75 10.30
N GLU A 356 -2.83 -4.42 10.23
CA GLU A 356 -1.98 -4.28 11.42
C GLU A 356 -2.41 -3.09 12.28
N ARG A 357 -2.81 -1.97 11.67
CA ARG A 357 -3.37 -0.82 12.37
C ARG A 357 -4.69 -1.17 13.08
N LEU A 358 -5.59 -1.89 12.41
CA LEU A 358 -6.85 -2.36 13.03
C LEU A 358 -6.57 -3.23 14.26
N SER A 359 -5.57 -4.10 14.18
CA SER A 359 -5.18 -4.95 15.31
C SER A 359 -4.54 -4.15 16.46
N ARG A 360 -3.61 -3.25 16.16
CA ARG A 360 -2.82 -2.54 17.19
C ARG A 360 -3.55 -1.33 17.79
N GLU A 361 -4.16 -0.50 16.92
CA GLU A 361 -4.78 0.76 17.36
C GLU A 361 -6.18 0.55 17.93
N PHE A 362 -6.90 -0.48 17.46
CA PHE A 362 -8.29 -0.75 17.87
C PHE A 362 -8.46 -2.08 18.61
N ASN A 363 -7.38 -2.83 18.82
CA ASN A 363 -7.37 -4.12 19.51
C ASN A 363 -8.37 -5.13 18.93
N LEU A 364 -8.47 -5.21 17.59
CA LEU A 364 -9.37 -6.10 16.88
C LEU A 364 -8.61 -7.33 16.36
N GLU A 365 -9.12 -8.51 16.68
CA GLU A 365 -8.66 -9.76 16.07
C GLU A 365 -9.46 -10.03 14.81
N LEU A 366 -8.77 -10.09 13.65
CA LEU A 366 -9.41 -10.14 12.34
C LEU A 366 -8.99 -11.36 11.53
N ILE A 367 -9.95 -11.91 10.81
CA ILE A 367 -9.76 -12.89 9.75
C ILE A 367 -9.80 -12.15 8.42
N SER A 368 -8.78 -12.37 7.58
CA SER A 368 -8.76 -11.86 6.21
C SER A 368 -9.06 -12.99 5.24
N THR A 369 -9.92 -12.75 4.25
CA THR A 369 -10.06 -13.66 3.11
C THR A 369 -8.86 -13.54 2.17
N ALA A 370 -8.78 -14.40 1.14
CA ALA A 370 -7.80 -14.22 0.08
C ALA A 370 -7.89 -12.82 -0.53
N PRO A 371 -6.75 -12.16 -0.75
CA PRO A 371 -6.75 -10.98 -1.58
C PRO A 371 -7.19 -11.35 -3.01
N SER A 372 -7.99 -10.51 -3.62
CA SER A 372 -8.47 -10.68 -4.99
C SER A 372 -8.34 -9.36 -5.75
N VAL A 373 -8.24 -9.46 -7.07
CA VAL A 373 -8.28 -8.31 -7.96
C VAL A 373 -9.71 -8.06 -8.45
N VAL A 374 -9.95 -6.89 -9.06
CA VAL A 374 -11.23 -6.61 -9.72
C VAL A 374 -11.22 -7.27 -11.09
N TYR A 375 -12.19 -8.13 -11.37
CA TYR A 375 -12.42 -8.69 -12.70
C TYR A 375 -13.55 -7.95 -13.40
N GLN A 376 -13.40 -7.69 -14.70
CA GLN A 376 -14.47 -7.13 -15.51
C GLN A 376 -15.15 -8.25 -16.28
N MET A 377 -16.45 -8.38 -16.12
CA MET A 377 -17.24 -9.43 -16.74
C MET A 377 -18.24 -8.84 -17.70
N THR A 378 -18.38 -9.47 -18.87
CA THR A 378 -19.48 -9.20 -19.78
C THR A 378 -20.42 -10.40 -19.76
N LEU A 379 -21.69 -10.15 -19.44
CA LEU A 379 -22.73 -11.17 -19.46
C LEU A 379 -23.25 -11.41 -20.89
N THR A 380 -23.92 -12.55 -21.09
CA THR A 380 -24.52 -12.91 -22.41
C THR A 380 -25.62 -11.94 -22.86
N ASP A 381 -26.19 -11.14 -21.95
CA ASP A 381 -27.12 -10.06 -22.24
C ASP A 381 -26.43 -8.72 -22.59
N GLY A 382 -25.10 -8.69 -22.62
CA GLY A 382 -24.27 -7.51 -22.91
C GLY A 382 -24.03 -6.59 -21.71
N LYS A 383 -24.52 -6.91 -20.51
CA LYS A 383 -24.29 -6.12 -19.31
C LYS A 383 -22.85 -6.33 -18.82
N ARG A 384 -22.15 -5.23 -18.53
CA ARG A 384 -20.83 -5.26 -17.86
C ARG A 384 -20.99 -5.16 -16.35
N LEU A 385 -20.20 -5.95 -15.62
CA LEU A 385 -20.16 -6.00 -14.17
C LEU A 385 -18.70 -6.07 -13.70
N ASP A 386 -18.38 -5.32 -12.66
CA ASP A 386 -17.12 -5.45 -11.95
C ASP A 386 -17.30 -6.47 -10.82
N LEU A 387 -16.44 -7.48 -10.79
CA LEU A 387 -16.46 -8.55 -9.78
C LEU A 387 -15.32 -8.33 -8.79
N HIS A 388 -15.67 -8.01 -7.56
CA HIS A 388 -14.73 -7.81 -6.45
C HIS A 388 -14.56 -9.07 -5.60
N ASN A 389 -15.61 -9.88 -5.47
CA ASN A 389 -15.61 -11.11 -4.67
C ASN A 389 -15.75 -12.35 -5.56
N PRO A 390 -14.79 -13.28 -5.56
CA PRO A 390 -14.90 -14.53 -6.33
C PRO A 390 -16.14 -15.36 -6.01
N ALA A 391 -16.69 -15.24 -4.78
CA ALA A 391 -17.91 -15.96 -4.40
C ALA A 391 -19.12 -15.55 -5.24
N ASP A 392 -19.19 -14.29 -5.66
CA ASP A 392 -20.33 -13.69 -6.39
C ASP A 392 -20.26 -13.93 -7.91
N MET A 393 -19.25 -14.66 -8.40
CA MET A 393 -19.12 -14.97 -9.82
C MET A 393 -20.38 -15.69 -10.33
N PRO A 394 -21.03 -15.16 -11.39
CA PRO A 394 -22.19 -15.78 -12.02
C PRO A 394 -21.88 -17.16 -12.58
N GLU A 395 -22.93 -17.95 -12.87
CA GLU A 395 -22.75 -19.22 -13.59
C GLU A 395 -22.08 -18.99 -14.95
N VAL A 396 -21.17 -19.90 -15.32
CA VAL A 396 -20.36 -19.81 -16.57
C VAL A 396 -21.24 -19.67 -17.81
N THR A 397 -22.45 -20.26 -17.79
CA THR A 397 -23.45 -20.18 -18.88
C THR A 397 -23.98 -18.77 -19.15
N ARG A 398 -23.84 -17.87 -18.17
CA ARG A 398 -24.28 -16.47 -18.25
C ARG A 398 -23.13 -15.50 -18.60
N LEU A 399 -21.90 -15.98 -18.66
CA LEU A 399 -20.72 -15.19 -18.98
C LEU A 399 -20.42 -15.26 -20.49
N ALA A 400 -20.22 -14.10 -21.10
CA ALA A 400 -19.70 -13.97 -22.46
C ALA A 400 -18.17 -13.86 -22.43
N SER A 401 -17.60 -13.01 -21.54
CA SER A 401 -16.15 -12.87 -21.32
C SER A 401 -15.85 -12.47 -19.88
N ILE A 402 -14.63 -12.72 -19.47
CA ILE A 402 -14.06 -12.28 -18.18
C ILE A 402 -12.66 -11.74 -18.42
N GLU A 403 -12.45 -10.50 -18.01
CA GLU A 403 -11.19 -9.79 -18.16
C GLU A 403 -10.51 -9.62 -16.80
N GLU A 404 -9.20 -9.83 -16.77
CA GLU A 404 -8.35 -9.61 -15.58
C GLU A 404 -7.44 -8.40 -15.78
N PRO A 405 -7.09 -7.66 -14.70
CA PRO A 405 -6.15 -6.55 -14.79
C PRO A 405 -4.73 -7.07 -15.02
N TRP A 406 -4.06 -6.46 -15.99
CA TRP A 406 -2.64 -6.66 -16.26
C TRP A 406 -1.84 -5.44 -15.83
N ILE A 407 -0.63 -5.68 -15.37
CA ILE A 407 0.33 -4.66 -14.95
C ILE A 407 1.52 -4.63 -15.90
N LYS A 408 2.12 -3.45 -16.04
CA LYS A 408 3.47 -3.27 -16.57
C LYS A 408 4.41 -3.22 -15.39
N ALA A 409 5.22 -4.26 -15.22
CA ALA A 409 6.14 -4.44 -14.12
C ALA A 409 7.57 -4.13 -14.57
N THR A 410 8.32 -3.39 -13.77
CA THR A 410 9.76 -3.13 -13.94
C THR A 410 10.52 -3.83 -12.82
N ILE A 411 11.43 -4.72 -13.17
CA ILE A 411 12.24 -5.48 -12.24
C ILE A 411 13.70 -5.13 -12.50
N MET A 412 14.40 -4.63 -11.49
CA MET A 412 15.84 -4.41 -11.54
C MET A 412 16.56 -5.42 -10.66
N THR A 413 17.55 -6.11 -11.21
CA THR A 413 18.29 -7.16 -10.51
C THR A 413 19.75 -7.22 -10.98
N PRO A 414 20.71 -7.63 -10.13
CA PRO A 414 22.03 -8.02 -10.61
C PRO A 414 21.96 -9.11 -11.68
N ASP A 415 22.84 -9.06 -12.67
CA ASP A 415 22.84 -9.97 -13.83
C ASP A 415 22.88 -11.46 -13.43
N GLU A 416 23.55 -11.80 -12.32
CA GLU A 416 23.64 -13.17 -11.81
C GLU A 416 22.28 -13.79 -11.43
N PHE A 417 21.27 -12.96 -11.10
CA PHE A 417 19.92 -13.42 -10.76
C PHE A 417 18.91 -13.28 -11.92
N LEU A 418 19.33 -12.77 -13.07
CA LEU A 418 18.42 -12.52 -14.19
C LEU A 418 17.69 -13.79 -14.64
N GLY A 419 18.40 -14.90 -14.80
CA GLY A 419 17.82 -16.17 -15.23
C GLY A 419 16.67 -16.65 -14.34
N PRO A 420 16.85 -16.77 -13.02
CA PRO A 420 15.76 -17.07 -12.09
C PRO A 420 14.58 -16.09 -12.15
N VAL A 421 14.83 -14.79 -12.33
CA VAL A 421 13.77 -13.76 -12.46
C VAL A 421 12.94 -13.97 -13.72
N LEU A 422 13.59 -14.19 -14.88
CA LEU A 422 12.89 -14.46 -16.13
C LEU A 422 12.03 -15.73 -16.04
N THR A 423 12.55 -16.78 -15.37
CA THR A 423 11.80 -18.01 -15.12
C THR A 423 10.55 -17.73 -14.26
N LEU A 424 10.71 -17.00 -13.16
CA LEU A 424 9.59 -16.63 -12.29
C LEU A 424 8.50 -15.85 -13.06
N CYS A 425 8.89 -14.86 -13.86
CA CYS A 425 7.93 -14.09 -14.66
C CYS A 425 7.18 -14.99 -15.67
N THR A 426 7.87 -15.92 -16.32
CA THR A 426 7.27 -16.87 -17.26
C THR A 426 6.28 -17.82 -16.58
N GLU A 427 6.62 -18.35 -15.40
CA GLU A 427 5.73 -19.19 -14.59
C GLU A 427 4.44 -18.45 -14.19
N ARG A 428 4.51 -17.11 -14.07
CA ARG A 428 3.39 -16.23 -13.74
C ARG A 428 2.68 -15.65 -14.98
N ARG A 429 2.77 -16.31 -16.12
CA ARG A 429 2.14 -15.91 -17.40
C ARG A 429 2.63 -14.56 -17.91
N GLY A 430 3.85 -14.16 -17.52
CA GLY A 430 4.44 -12.89 -17.89
C GLY A 430 4.88 -12.83 -19.35
N GLU A 431 4.66 -11.67 -19.98
CA GLU A 431 5.12 -11.33 -21.32
C GLU A 431 6.26 -10.32 -21.21
N GLN A 432 7.45 -10.69 -21.67
CA GLN A 432 8.59 -9.78 -21.69
C GLN A 432 8.35 -8.66 -22.71
N ILE A 433 8.46 -7.40 -22.26
CA ILE A 433 8.35 -6.21 -23.13
C ILE A 433 9.74 -5.76 -23.53
N ASP A 434 10.65 -5.64 -22.54
CA ASP A 434 11.98 -5.09 -22.74
C ASP A 434 12.98 -5.70 -21.75
N LEU A 435 14.26 -5.68 -22.14
CA LEU A 435 15.37 -6.07 -21.29
C LEU A 435 16.56 -5.18 -21.62
N THR A 436 16.92 -4.33 -20.68
CA THR A 436 18.04 -3.42 -20.81
C THR A 436 19.03 -3.61 -19.65
N TYR A 437 20.24 -3.10 -19.82
CA TYR A 437 21.29 -3.21 -18.81
C TYR A 437 21.76 -1.81 -18.40
N ALA A 438 21.83 -1.59 -17.10
CA ALA A 438 22.40 -0.40 -16.48
C ALA A 438 23.65 -0.81 -15.67
N GLY A 439 24.81 -0.77 -16.32
CA GLY A 439 26.05 -1.29 -15.75
C GLY A 439 25.98 -2.81 -15.52
N ASN A 440 26.06 -3.25 -14.26
CA ASN A 440 26.00 -4.67 -13.86
C ASN A 440 24.58 -5.11 -13.42
N ARG A 441 23.57 -4.28 -13.64
CA ARG A 441 22.17 -4.59 -13.33
C ARG A 441 21.35 -4.73 -14.59
N ALA A 442 20.51 -5.74 -14.63
CA ALA A 442 19.50 -5.92 -15.66
C ALA A 442 18.18 -5.26 -15.23
N MET A 443 17.57 -4.53 -16.13
CA MET A 443 16.23 -4.00 -16.00
C MET A 443 15.30 -4.77 -16.96
N ALA A 444 14.46 -5.62 -16.40
CA ALA A 444 13.50 -6.42 -17.14
C ALA A 444 12.10 -5.79 -17.01
N VAL A 445 11.46 -5.50 -18.13
CA VAL A 445 10.10 -4.97 -18.18
C VAL A 445 9.16 -6.06 -18.69
N TYR A 446 8.15 -6.37 -17.88
CA TYR A 446 7.17 -7.41 -18.15
C TYR A 446 5.74 -6.90 -18.09
N ARG A 447 4.86 -7.49 -18.87
CA ARG A 447 3.42 -7.49 -18.57
C ARG A 447 3.08 -8.74 -17.78
N LEU A 448 2.40 -8.58 -16.67
CA LEU A 448 2.00 -9.66 -15.76
C LEU A 448 0.53 -9.50 -15.38
N PRO A 449 -0.24 -10.59 -15.28
CA PRO A 449 -1.57 -10.52 -14.67
C PRO A 449 -1.42 -10.14 -13.19
N LEU A 450 -2.14 -9.13 -12.73
CA LEU A 450 -2.04 -8.65 -11.34
C LEU A 450 -2.37 -9.77 -10.33
N ASN A 451 -3.33 -10.64 -10.66
CA ASN A 451 -3.70 -11.76 -9.81
C ASN A 451 -2.56 -12.77 -9.56
N GLU A 452 -1.60 -12.89 -10.47
CA GLU A 452 -0.42 -13.74 -10.29
C GLU A 452 0.67 -13.08 -9.43
N VAL A 453 0.56 -11.78 -9.22
CA VAL A 453 1.51 -10.99 -8.43
C VAL A 453 1.07 -10.83 -6.99
N VAL A 454 -0.24 -10.68 -6.76
CA VAL A 454 -0.84 -10.32 -5.47
C VAL A 454 -0.59 -11.35 -4.36
N PHE A 455 -0.29 -12.62 -4.64
CA PHE A 455 -0.15 -13.62 -3.58
C PHE A 455 1.26 -13.74 -3.00
N ASP A 456 2.25 -14.09 -3.83
CA ASP A 456 3.58 -14.49 -3.35
C ASP A 456 4.73 -14.08 -4.28
N PHE A 457 4.42 -13.35 -5.35
CA PHE A 457 5.42 -12.99 -6.36
C PHE A 457 6.59 -12.21 -5.76
N TYR A 458 6.29 -11.21 -4.93
CA TYR A 458 7.31 -10.36 -4.33
C TYR A 458 8.21 -11.12 -3.36
N ASP A 459 7.64 -11.99 -2.55
CA ASP A 459 8.39 -12.82 -1.60
C ASP A 459 9.30 -13.81 -2.34
N ARG A 460 8.77 -14.43 -3.41
CA ARG A 460 9.57 -15.31 -4.27
C ARG A 460 10.67 -14.55 -5.00
N LEU A 461 10.36 -13.36 -5.54
CA LEU A 461 11.35 -12.50 -6.19
C LEU A 461 12.50 -12.17 -5.24
N LYS A 462 12.19 -11.72 -4.02
CA LYS A 462 13.21 -11.47 -2.99
C LYS A 462 14.00 -12.72 -2.62
N SER A 463 13.34 -13.85 -2.45
CA SER A 463 14.00 -15.10 -2.09
C SER A 463 15.01 -15.55 -3.15
N ILE A 464 14.61 -15.60 -4.44
CA ILE A 464 15.49 -16.07 -5.54
C ILE A 464 16.63 -15.10 -5.85
N THR A 465 16.47 -13.82 -5.49
CA THR A 465 17.49 -12.78 -5.70
C THR A 465 18.21 -12.38 -4.40
N ARG A 466 18.02 -13.12 -3.31
CA ARG A 466 18.59 -12.82 -1.99
C ARG A 466 18.32 -11.38 -1.51
N GLY A 467 17.20 -10.81 -1.91
CA GLY A 467 16.79 -9.45 -1.58
C GLY A 467 17.37 -8.36 -2.50
N TYR A 468 18.15 -8.71 -3.51
CA TYR A 468 18.80 -7.74 -4.41
C TYR A 468 17.91 -7.23 -5.55
N ALA A 469 16.77 -7.86 -5.82
CA ALA A 469 15.85 -7.34 -6.83
C ALA A 469 14.91 -6.29 -6.27
N SER A 470 14.72 -5.22 -7.01
CA SER A 470 13.64 -4.27 -6.81
C SER A 470 12.52 -4.49 -7.83
N PHE A 471 11.30 -4.19 -7.42
CA PHE A 471 10.10 -4.40 -8.20
C PHE A 471 9.18 -3.20 -8.07
N ASP A 472 8.70 -2.71 -9.21
CA ASP A 472 7.70 -1.66 -9.31
C ASP A 472 6.71 -2.00 -10.42
N TYR A 473 5.47 -1.52 -10.33
CA TYR A 473 4.46 -1.79 -11.35
C TYR A 473 3.41 -0.69 -11.48
N ASN A 474 2.82 -0.62 -12.65
CA ASN A 474 1.63 0.20 -12.92
C ASN A 474 0.55 -0.64 -13.57
N ILE A 475 -0.72 -0.34 -13.30
CA ILE A 475 -1.84 -0.96 -14.01
C ILE A 475 -1.74 -0.55 -15.49
N ASP A 476 -1.77 -1.54 -16.37
CA ASP A 476 -1.66 -1.35 -17.84
C ASP A 476 -3.05 -1.44 -18.47
N THR A 477 -3.59 -2.64 -18.60
CA THR A 477 -4.86 -2.90 -19.31
C THR A 477 -5.65 -4.02 -18.64
N TYR A 478 -6.91 -4.15 -19.02
CA TYR A 478 -7.70 -5.36 -18.78
C TYR A 478 -7.62 -6.25 -20.00
N ARG A 479 -7.48 -7.57 -19.82
CA ARG A 479 -7.40 -8.55 -20.88
C ARG A 479 -8.28 -9.74 -20.60
N ASP A 480 -8.93 -10.23 -21.65
CA ASP A 480 -9.68 -11.49 -21.60
C ASP A 480 -8.76 -12.66 -21.26
N GLY A 481 -9.25 -13.59 -20.43
CA GLY A 481 -8.50 -14.75 -19.99
C GLY A 481 -9.39 -15.98 -19.79
N ASP A 482 -8.82 -17.18 -19.96
CA ASP A 482 -9.53 -18.42 -19.64
C ASP A 482 -9.54 -18.63 -18.11
N LEU A 483 -10.34 -17.81 -17.45
CA LEU A 483 -10.44 -17.74 -16.00
C LEU A 483 -11.61 -18.60 -15.49
N VAL A 484 -11.36 -19.32 -14.41
CA VAL A 484 -12.37 -20.19 -13.79
C VAL A 484 -12.43 -19.96 -12.29
N LYS A 485 -13.64 -20.06 -11.74
CA LYS A 485 -13.84 -20.09 -10.28
C LYS A 485 -13.51 -21.47 -9.76
N VAL A 486 -12.56 -21.54 -8.84
CA VAL A 486 -12.25 -22.72 -8.03
C VAL A 486 -12.92 -22.56 -6.67
N SER A 487 -13.86 -23.44 -6.36
CA SER A 487 -14.53 -23.51 -5.06
C SER A 487 -13.91 -24.58 -4.21
N ILE A 488 -13.61 -24.27 -2.95
CA ILE A 488 -13.14 -25.26 -1.96
C ILE A 488 -14.34 -25.79 -1.21
N LEU A 489 -14.49 -27.11 -1.21
CA LEU A 489 -15.59 -27.80 -0.54
C LEU A 489 -15.05 -28.57 0.67
N VAL A 490 -15.71 -28.44 1.79
CA VAL A 490 -15.43 -29.20 3.03
C VAL A 490 -16.62 -30.11 3.32
N ASN A 491 -16.43 -31.41 3.20
CA ASN A 491 -17.49 -32.44 3.24
C ASN A 491 -18.61 -32.25 2.20
N GLY A 492 -18.34 -31.50 1.13
CA GLY A 492 -19.31 -31.23 0.08
C GLY A 492 -19.93 -29.82 0.17
N ASP A 493 -19.77 -29.13 1.31
CA ASP A 493 -20.28 -27.78 1.51
C ASP A 493 -19.24 -26.77 1.01
N PRO A 494 -19.61 -25.79 0.17
CA PRO A 494 -18.68 -24.78 -0.31
C PRO A 494 -18.30 -23.81 0.82
N VAL A 495 -17.01 -23.44 0.85
CA VAL A 495 -16.45 -22.43 1.74
C VAL A 495 -16.15 -21.20 0.90
N ASP A 496 -17.03 -20.21 0.93
CA ASP A 496 -16.99 -19.00 0.13
C ASP A 496 -15.69 -18.18 0.33
N ALA A 497 -15.23 -18.07 1.58
CA ALA A 497 -14.01 -17.38 1.94
C ALA A 497 -12.72 -17.95 1.31
N LEU A 498 -12.76 -19.21 0.81
CA LEU A 498 -11.66 -19.90 0.12
C LEU A 498 -11.87 -19.99 -1.39
N SER A 499 -12.93 -19.40 -1.93
CA SER A 499 -13.17 -19.34 -3.36
C SER A 499 -12.18 -18.40 -4.05
N MET A 500 -11.67 -18.82 -5.21
CA MET A 500 -10.72 -18.01 -6.00
C MET A 500 -11.01 -18.07 -7.48
N ILE A 501 -10.60 -17.05 -8.20
CA ILE A 501 -10.58 -17.03 -9.67
C ILE A 501 -9.14 -17.21 -10.11
N VAL A 502 -8.89 -18.19 -10.97
CA VAL A 502 -7.56 -18.56 -11.45
C VAL A 502 -7.62 -18.92 -12.92
N HIS A 503 -6.49 -18.83 -13.59
CA HIS A 503 -6.39 -19.36 -14.95
C HIS A 503 -6.62 -20.87 -14.98
N ARG A 504 -7.35 -21.36 -15.99
CA ARG A 504 -7.78 -22.77 -16.07
C ARG A 504 -6.63 -23.76 -15.94
N ASP A 505 -5.48 -23.47 -16.57
CA ASP A 505 -4.31 -24.35 -16.56
C ASP A 505 -3.71 -24.50 -15.16
N GLN A 506 -3.87 -23.51 -14.30
CA GLN A 506 -3.37 -23.52 -12.91
C GLN A 506 -4.40 -23.98 -11.88
N ALA A 507 -5.66 -24.16 -12.28
CA ALA A 507 -6.77 -24.44 -11.37
C ALA A 507 -6.58 -25.73 -10.55
N GLU A 508 -6.09 -26.79 -11.18
CA GLU A 508 -5.86 -28.07 -10.49
C GLU A 508 -4.69 -27.95 -9.50
N SER A 509 -3.57 -27.37 -9.90
CA SER A 509 -2.37 -27.24 -9.06
C SER A 509 -2.65 -26.34 -7.84
N LYS A 510 -3.23 -25.15 -8.05
CA LYS A 510 -3.62 -24.24 -6.96
C LYS A 510 -4.68 -24.84 -6.05
N GLY A 511 -5.71 -25.46 -6.60
CA GLY A 511 -6.76 -26.14 -5.83
C GLY A 511 -6.22 -27.30 -4.98
N ARG A 512 -5.30 -28.08 -5.52
CA ARG A 512 -4.63 -29.19 -4.81
C ARG A 512 -3.75 -28.66 -3.67
N ALA A 513 -2.97 -27.62 -3.91
CA ALA A 513 -2.10 -27.00 -2.92
C ALA A 513 -2.90 -26.51 -1.70
N ILE A 514 -4.02 -25.83 -1.92
CA ILE A 514 -4.91 -25.39 -0.83
C ILE A 514 -5.49 -26.58 -0.07
N CYS A 515 -5.96 -27.63 -0.77
CA CYS A 515 -6.49 -28.82 -0.09
C CYS A 515 -5.43 -29.51 0.78
N ILE A 516 -4.17 -29.57 0.34
CA ILE A 516 -3.05 -30.13 1.12
C ILE A 516 -2.81 -29.30 2.37
N ARG A 517 -2.72 -27.96 2.24
CA ARG A 517 -2.51 -27.06 3.39
C ARG A 517 -3.66 -27.12 4.39
N LEU A 518 -4.90 -27.07 3.92
CA LEU A 518 -6.06 -27.23 4.79
C LEU A 518 -6.02 -28.55 5.56
N LYS A 519 -5.52 -29.62 4.95
CA LYS A 519 -5.37 -30.92 5.61
C LYS A 519 -4.41 -30.88 6.79
N ASP A 520 -3.39 -30.05 6.73
CA ASP A 520 -2.40 -29.90 7.81
C ASP A 520 -2.87 -28.91 8.88
N LEU A 521 -3.62 -27.87 8.49
CA LEU A 521 -4.13 -26.83 9.38
C LEU A 521 -5.41 -27.22 10.13
N VAL A 522 -6.30 -28.01 9.49
CA VAL A 522 -7.55 -28.42 10.12
C VAL A 522 -7.33 -29.64 11.01
N PRO A 523 -7.65 -29.58 12.31
CA PRO A 523 -7.42 -30.67 13.23
C PRO A 523 -8.29 -31.88 12.88
N ARG A 524 -7.77 -33.09 13.16
CA ARG A 524 -8.51 -34.33 12.99
C ARG A 524 -9.74 -34.32 13.88
N GLN A 525 -10.89 -34.64 13.28
CA GLN A 525 -12.17 -34.71 13.97
C GLN A 525 -12.62 -36.16 14.15
N MET A 526 -13.75 -36.39 14.84
CA MET A 526 -14.28 -37.73 15.10
C MET A 526 -14.76 -38.47 13.84
N PHE A 527 -14.85 -37.78 12.71
CA PHE A 527 -15.23 -38.30 11.39
C PHE A 527 -14.23 -37.89 10.32
N LYS A 528 -14.27 -38.53 9.16
CA LYS A 528 -13.45 -38.15 8.00
C LYS A 528 -13.93 -36.82 7.44
N VAL A 529 -13.02 -35.90 7.22
CA VAL A 529 -13.28 -34.66 6.52
C VAL A 529 -12.74 -34.74 5.09
N ALA A 530 -13.59 -34.57 4.10
CA ALA A 530 -13.20 -34.49 2.71
C ALA A 530 -12.97 -33.03 2.32
N LEU A 531 -11.77 -32.72 1.85
CA LEU A 531 -11.39 -31.43 1.27
C LEU A 531 -11.35 -31.59 -0.24
N GLN A 532 -12.05 -30.73 -0.98
CA GLN A 532 -12.16 -30.85 -2.43
C GLN A 532 -12.05 -29.48 -3.07
N ALA A 533 -11.34 -29.40 -4.18
CA ALA A 533 -11.39 -28.26 -5.07
C ALA A 533 -12.27 -28.62 -6.28
N ALA A 534 -13.16 -27.73 -6.67
CA ALA A 534 -14.12 -27.96 -7.75
C ALA A 534 -14.26 -26.74 -8.67
N ILE A 535 -14.50 -27.00 -9.97
CA ILE A 535 -14.87 -26.02 -10.98
C ILE A 535 -16.28 -26.36 -11.46
N GLY A 536 -17.26 -25.47 -11.26
CA GLY A 536 -18.61 -25.69 -11.75
C GLY A 536 -19.24 -27.03 -11.31
N GLY A 537 -18.95 -27.49 -10.09
CA GLY A 537 -19.42 -28.77 -9.56
C GLY A 537 -18.53 -30.00 -9.88
N LYS A 538 -17.58 -29.90 -10.82
CA LYS A 538 -16.61 -30.95 -11.12
C LYS A 538 -15.42 -30.86 -10.16
N VAL A 539 -15.21 -31.94 -9.37
CA VAL A 539 -14.05 -32.03 -8.47
C VAL A 539 -12.77 -32.23 -9.28
N ILE A 540 -11.80 -31.33 -9.11
CA ILE A 540 -10.49 -31.33 -9.77
C ILE A 540 -9.35 -31.80 -8.86
N ALA A 541 -9.48 -31.60 -7.54
CA ALA A 541 -8.53 -32.10 -6.55
C ALA A 541 -9.27 -32.55 -5.28
N ARG A 542 -8.68 -33.52 -4.55
CA ARG A 542 -9.27 -34.03 -3.33
C ARG A 542 -8.21 -34.49 -2.35
N GLU A 543 -8.36 -34.06 -1.09
CA GLU A 543 -7.63 -34.54 0.06
C GLU A 543 -8.57 -35.02 1.15
N THR A 544 -8.07 -35.80 2.09
CA THR A 544 -8.90 -36.35 3.17
C THR A 544 -8.17 -36.28 4.50
N ILE A 545 -8.81 -35.66 5.49
CA ILE A 545 -8.36 -35.68 6.88
C ILE A 545 -8.92 -36.95 7.54
N ALA A 546 -8.02 -37.76 8.06
CA ALA A 546 -8.43 -39.01 8.72
C ALA A 546 -9.13 -38.72 10.05
N ALA A 547 -10.20 -39.48 10.34
CA ALA A 547 -10.87 -39.37 11.63
C ALA A 547 -9.97 -39.77 12.80
N LEU A 548 -10.17 -39.12 13.95
CA LEU A 548 -9.61 -39.62 15.22
C LEU A 548 -10.05 -41.07 15.45
N ARG A 549 -9.10 -41.95 15.71
CA ARG A 549 -9.35 -43.34 16.06
C ARG A 549 -9.21 -43.52 17.56
N LYS A 550 -10.30 -43.86 18.23
CA LYS A 550 -10.23 -44.48 19.54
C LYS A 550 -10.02 -45.97 19.33
N ASP A 551 -9.00 -46.54 19.91
CA ASP A 551 -8.82 -47.99 19.86
C ASP A 551 -9.91 -48.70 20.71
N VAL A 552 -11.01 -49.01 20.05
CA VAL A 552 -12.16 -49.71 20.71
C VAL A 552 -11.89 -51.17 20.94
N THR A 553 -10.78 -51.68 20.38
CA THR A 553 -10.39 -53.10 20.50
C THR A 553 -9.29 -53.35 21.54
N ALA A 554 -8.69 -52.28 22.12
CA ALA A 554 -7.61 -52.37 23.11
C ALA A 554 -7.96 -53.23 24.35
N LYS A 555 -9.22 -53.26 24.72
CA LYS A 555 -9.71 -54.09 25.86
C LYS A 555 -10.21 -55.47 25.45
N CYS A 556 -10.08 -55.88 24.19
CA CYS A 556 -10.46 -57.21 23.73
C CYS A 556 -9.27 -58.17 23.87
N TYR A 557 -9.09 -58.74 25.04
CA TYR A 557 -8.14 -59.83 25.28
C TYR A 557 -8.67 -61.15 24.65
N GLY A 558 -7.79 -61.82 23.88
CA GLY A 558 -8.10 -63.11 23.25
C GLY A 558 -8.75 -63.05 21.86
N GLY A 559 -8.72 -64.13 21.12
CA GLY A 559 -9.00 -64.23 19.69
C GLY A 559 -10.46 -64.08 19.24
N ASP A 560 -11.32 -63.38 19.98
CA ASP A 560 -12.72 -63.18 19.56
C ASP A 560 -12.82 -62.14 18.40
N ILE A 561 -12.64 -62.66 17.19
CA ILE A 561 -12.70 -61.94 15.94
C ILE A 561 -14.08 -61.33 15.72
N SER A 562 -15.15 -62.03 16.14
CA SER A 562 -16.54 -61.59 15.96
C SER A 562 -16.86 -60.36 16.78
N ARG A 563 -16.38 -60.29 18.02
CA ARG A 563 -16.56 -59.12 18.91
C ARG A 563 -15.76 -57.91 18.42
N LYS A 564 -14.51 -58.12 17.96
CA LYS A 564 -13.69 -57.05 17.34
C LYS A 564 -14.38 -56.47 16.11
N LYS A 565 -14.92 -57.31 15.24
CA LYS A 565 -15.65 -56.91 14.03
C LYS A 565 -16.91 -56.12 14.35
N LYS A 566 -17.73 -56.54 15.31
CA LYS A 566 -18.91 -55.81 15.79
C LYS A 566 -18.58 -54.44 16.39
N LEU A 567 -17.50 -54.32 17.17
CA LEU A 567 -17.06 -53.06 17.75
C LEU A 567 -16.59 -52.08 16.67
N LEU A 568 -15.85 -52.55 15.66
CA LEU A 568 -15.42 -51.77 14.53
C LEU A 568 -16.60 -51.33 13.65
N GLU A 569 -17.60 -52.16 13.44
CA GLU A 569 -18.82 -51.81 12.72
C GLU A 569 -19.64 -50.75 13.47
N LYS A 570 -19.86 -50.91 14.78
CA LYS A 570 -20.50 -49.86 15.60
C LYS A 570 -19.75 -48.54 15.57
N GLN A 571 -18.42 -48.56 15.61
CA GLN A 571 -17.60 -47.35 15.49
C GLN A 571 -17.79 -46.71 14.11
N LYS A 572 -17.85 -47.48 13.03
CA LYS A 572 -18.09 -47.02 11.66
C LYS A 572 -19.48 -46.40 11.51
N GLU A 573 -20.52 -47.02 12.05
CA GLU A 573 -21.87 -46.45 12.05
C GLU A 573 -21.99 -45.19 12.88
N GLY A 574 -21.39 -45.14 14.08
CA GLY A 574 -21.34 -43.96 14.92
C GLY A 574 -20.66 -42.78 14.22
N LYS A 575 -19.54 -43.02 13.52
CA LYS A 575 -18.84 -42.01 12.70
C LYS A 575 -19.67 -41.55 11.50
N LYS A 576 -20.45 -42.43 10.88
CA LYS A 576 -21.36 -42.08 9.78
C LYS A 576 -22.49 -41.17 10.26
N LYS A 577 -23.07 -41.42 11.44
CA LYS A 577 -24.08 -40.56 12.07
C LYS A 577 -23.48 -39.21 12.46
N MET A 578 -22.30 -39.17 13.09
CA MET A 578 -21.63 -37.93 13.44
C MET A 578 -21.32 -37.05 12.23
N ARG A 579 -20.99 -37.64 11.08
CA ARG A 579 -20.77 -36.91 9.83
C ARG A 579 -22.04 -36.23 9.30
N GLN A 580 -23.23 -36.78 9.57
CA GLN A 580 -24.53 -36.22 9.12
C GLN A 580 -24.94 -35.00 9.92
N PHE A 581 -24.46 -34.82 11.17
CA PHE A 581 -24.88 -33.78 12.10
C PHE A 581 -23.74 -32.84 12.54
N GLY A 582 -22.47 -33.23 12.29
CA GLY A 582 -21.32 -32.47 12.74
C GLY A 582 -20.91 -31.43 11.68
N LYS A 583 -20.95 -30.14 12.02
CA LYS A 583 -20.23 -29.09 11.27
C LYS A 583 -18.73 -29.33 11.46
N VAL A 584 -17.95 -29.12 10.39
CA VAL A 584 -16.50 -29.18 10.47
C VAL A 584 -16.02 -27.86 11.11
N ASP A 585 -15.32 -27.98 12.21
CA ASP A 585 -14.67 -26.84 12.84
C ASP A 585 -13.35 -26.54 12.11
N ILE A 586 -13.31 -25.43 11.40
CA ILE A 586 -12.13 -24.95 10.68
C ILE A 586 -11.53 -23.83 11.53
N PRO A 587 -10.29 -23.99 12.03
CA PRO A 587 -9.64 -22.92 12.77
C PRO A 587 -9.55 -21.65 11.92
N GLN A 588 -9.78 -20.50 12.53
CA GLN A 588 -9.86 -19.23 11.83
C GLN A 588 -8.55 -18.85 11.12
N ASN A 589 -7.41 -19.14 11.73
CA ASN A 589 -6.10 -18.98 11.11
C ASN A 589 -5.89 -19.85 9.86
N ALA A 590 -6.61 -20.98 9.74
CA ALA A 590 -6.52 -21.87 8.58
C ALA A 590 -7.00 -21.20 7.28
N PHE A 591 -7.89 -20.23 7.33
CA PHE A 591 -8.35 -19.51 6.14
C PHE A 591 -7.23 -18.68 5.51
N PHE A 592 -6.48 -17.95 6.31
CA PHE A 592 -5.38 -17.13 5.82
C PHE A 592 -4.16 -17.97 5.46
N GLU A 593 -3.77 -18.90 6.35
CA GLU A 593 -2.59 -19.74 6.14
C GLU A 593 -2.75 -20.70 4.95
N ALA A 594 -3.97 -21.19 4.68
CA ALA A 594 -4.23 -22.06 3.53
C ALA A 594 -4.01 -21.34 2.18
N LEU A 595 -4.13 -20.01 2.16
CA LEU A 595 -4.05 -19.18 0.96
C LEU A 595 -2.66 -18.59 0.74
N LYS A 596 -1.79 -18.59 1.75
CA LYS A 596 -0.36 -18.28 1.56
C LYS A 596 0.28 -19.39 0.73
N MET A 597 0.48 -19.18 -0.55
CA MET A 597 1.18 -20.10 -1.45
C MET A 597 2.71 -19.93 -1.36
N GLY A 598 3.29 -19.95 -0.18
CA GLY A 598 4.74 -20.02 0.01
C GLY A 598 5.17 -21.50 0.00
N ASP A 599 6.25 -21.80 -0.70
CA ASP A 599 6.83 -23.14 -0.78
C ASP A 599 7.23 -23.68 0.59
N ASN A 600 6.93 -25.00 0.80
CA ASN A 600 7.69 -25.83 1.75
C ASN A 600 9.05 -26.13 1.20
#